data_e7ec5bc95cfb45dc1b135f0c603c996d
#
_entry.id   e7ec5bc95cfb45dc1b135f0c603c996d
#
_cell.length_a   1.000
_cell.length_b   1.000
_cell.length_c   1.000
_cell.angle_alpha   90.00
_cell.angle_beta   90.00
_cell.angle_gamma   90.00
#
_symmetry.space_group_name_H-M   'P 1'
#
loop_
_entity.id
_entity.type
_entity.pdbx_description
1 polymer ?
#
loop_
_entity_poly.entity_id
_entity_poly.type
_entity_poly.pdbx_seq_one_letter_code
_entity_poly.pdbx_strand_id
1 'polypeptide(L)'
;MIFDTHAHYDDKQFDQDREELLASMKDNGIGTIVDVGSNMETSTWIVEAVTQYPMMYGAVGVHPSDTAELKESDIDTLKKYAAMDRILAIGEIGLDYYWDEPERSIQKKWFEAQIELARDVKLPIIIHSRDAAKDTYDIMKALHAEEIGGGVHCFSYSKEMARQFLDMGFYIGIGGVVTFKNAKTLKEVAAYTPLDRIVLETDCPYLSPEPNRGKRNSSLNLNYVAEALSQIKGINKEELIAVTEENARQLYRMKEV
;
A
#
# COMPACT_ATOMS: atom_id res chain seq x y z
N MET A 1 -5.39 11.33 13.37
CA MET A 1 -3.92 11.31 13.13
C MET A 1 -3.66 10.81 11.71
N ILE A 2 -2.46 10.99 11.15
CA ILE A 2 -2.16 10.46 9.82
C ILE A 2 -2.01 8.93 9.91
N PHE A 3 -2.60 8.23 8.95
CA PHE A 3 -2.47 6.79 8.75
C PHE A 3 -1.61 6.56 7.49
N ASP A 4 -0.47 5.88 7.64
CA ASP A 4 0.36 5.45 6.52
C ASP A 4 -0.08 4.04 6.09
N THR A 5 -0.69 3.94 4.91
CA THR A 5 -1.24 2.66 4.45
C THR A 5 -0.23 1.76 3.75
N HIS A 6 0.99 2.24 3.48
CA HIS A 6 2.00 1.43 2.80
C HIS A 6 3.41 1.94 3.11
N ALA A 7 4.17 1.15 3.86
CA ALA A 7 5.54 1.42 4.26
C ALA A 7 6.37 0.13 4.26
N HIS A 8 7.70 0.26 4.20
CA HIS A 8 8.67 -0.83 4.29
C HIS A 8 9.73 -0.50 5.33
N TYR A 9 9.35 -0.52 6.61
CA TYR A 9 10.28 -0.30 7.71
C TYR A 9 11.20 -1.50 7.97
N ASP A 10 10.96 -2.63 7.33
CA ASP A 10 11.87 -3.77 7.25
C ASP A 10 13.16 -3.46 6.46
N ASP A 11 13.15 -2.46 5.57
CA ASP A 11 14.28 -2.11 4.70
C ASP A 11 15.53 -1.73 5.53
N LYS A 12 16.69 -2.21 5.06
CA LYS A 12 18.01 -1.99 5.67
C LYS A 12 18.41 -0.53 5.84
N GLN A 13 17.81 0.37 5.06
CA GLN A 13 18.04 1.80 5.22
C GLN A 13 17.57 2.33 6.60
N PHE A 14 16.74 1.57 7.30
CA PHE A 14 16.25 1.93 8.64
C PHE A 14 17.04 1.26 9.78
N ASP A 15 17.93 0.32 9.51
CA ASP A 15 18.60 -0.48 10.56
C ASP A 15 19.28 0.35 11.66
N GLN A 16 19.78 1.54 11.33
CA GLN A 16 20.53 2.37 12.27
C GLN A 16 19.63 3.18 13.23
N ASP A 17 18.39 3.50 12.84
CA ASP A 17 17.55 4.44 13.58
C ASP A 17 16.06 4.05 13.60
N ARG A 18 15.71 2.83 13.17
CA ARG A 18 14.31 2.35 13.06
C ARG A 18 13.54 2.54 14.37
N GLU A 19 14.12 2.14 15.49
CA GLU A 19 13.45 2.22 16.79
C GLU A 19 13.18 3.67 17.21
N GLU A 20 14.19 4.54 17.10
CA GLU A 20 14.08 5.95 17.44
C GLU A 20 13.08 6.66 16.52
N LEU A 21 13.15 6.36 15.21
CA LEU A 21 12.25 6.92 14.22
C LEU A 21 10.79 6.52 14.49
N LEU A 22 10.52 5.22 14.69
CA LEU A 22 9.17 4.73 14.99
C LEU A 22 8.64 5.26 16.32
N ALA A 23 9.47 5.35 17.35
CA ALA A 23 9.08 5.95 18.64
C ALA A 23 8.64 7.42 18.52
N SER A 24 9.22 8.16 17.56
CA SER A 24 8.89 9.57 17.33
C SER A 24 7.57 9.81 16.58
N MET A 25 6.98 8.80 15.94
CA MET A 25 5.87 8.95 14.99
C MET A 25 4.64 9.59 15.62
N LYS A 26 4.23 9.10 16.79
CA LYS A 26 3.03 9.58 17.48
C LYS A 26 3.10 11.07 17.82
N ASP A 27 4.24 11.53 18.32
CA ASP A 27 4.47 12.93 18.69
C ASP A 27 4.49 13.86 17.46
N ASN A 28 4.72 13.27 16.26
CA ASN A 28 4.70 13.97 14.99
C ASN A 28 3.39 13.77 14.19
N GLY A 29 2.34 13.27 14.85
CA GLY A 29 1.00 13.19 14.27
C GLY A 29 0.73 11.94 13.43
N ILE A 30 1.65 10.95 13.37
CA ILE A 30 1.45 9.67 12.71
C ILE A 30 0.86 8.68 13.72
N GLY A 31 -0.33 8.17 13.45
CA GLY A 31 -1.07 7.31 14.38
C GLY A 31 -0.96 5.83 14.11
N THR A 32 -0.94 5.46 12.85
CA THR A 32 -0.94 4.06 12.39
C THR A 32 -0.07 3.91 11.14
N ILE A 33 0.63 2.80 11.06
CA ILE A 33 1.46 2.42 9.92
C ILE A 33 1.13 0.98 9.55
N VAL A 34 0.91 0.70 8.27
CA VAL A 34 0.89 -0.67 7.74
C VAL A 34 2.20 -0.92 7.02
N ASP A 35 2.99 -1.82 7.58
CA ASP A 35 4.22 -2.29 6.96
C ASP A 35 3.90 -3.45 6.01
N VAL A 36 4.42 -3.42 4.79
CA VAL A 36 3.94 -4.30 3.71
C VAL A 36 5.07 -5.21 3.22
N GLY A 37 4.83 -6.52 3.30
CA GLY A 37 5.79 -7.52 2.87
C GLY A 37 5.94 -7.58 1.36
N SER A 38 7.18 -7.64 0.89
CA SER A 38 7.53 -7.80 -0.53
C SER A 38 8.00 -9.23 -0.87
N ASN A 39 8.38 -10.01 0.14
CA ASN A 39 8.79 -11.41 -0.01
C ASN A 39 8.59 -12.18 1.30
N MET A 40 9.00 -13.45 1.34
CA MET A 40 8.83 -14.30 2.53
C MET A 40 9.67 -13.84 3.72
N GLU A 41 10.85 -13.28 3.49
CA GLU A 41 11.74 -12.77 4.54
C GLU A 41 11.12 -11.53 5.20
N THR A 42 10.69 -10.55 4.39
CA THR A 42 10.05 -9.31 4.88
C THR A 42 8.69 -9.60 5.52
N SER A 43 7.87 -10.51 4.94
CA SER A 43 6.62 -10.96 5.57
C SER A 43 6.85 -11.61 6.94
N THR A 44 7.96 -12.35 7.12
CA THR A 44 8.33 -12.93 8.43
C THR A 44 8.75 -11.83 9.40
N TRP A 45 9.55 -10.87 8.97
CA TRP A 45 9.96 -9.73 9.79
C TRP A 45 8.74 -8.92 10.28
N ILE A 46 7.77 -8.66 9.39
CA ILE A 46 6.54 -7.92 9.73
C ILE A 46 5.75 -8.61 10.83
N VAL A 47 5.61 -9.93 10.75
CA VAL A 47 4.90 -10.72 11.77
C VAL A 47 5.52 -10.54 13.18
N GLU A 48 6.83 -10.41 13.26
CA GLU A 48 7.53 -10.12 14.51
C GLU A 48 7.38 -8.65 14.91
N ALA A 49 7.57 -7.73 13.96
CA ALA A 49 7.55 -6.28 14.19
C ALA A 49 6.20 -5.76 14.70
N VAL A 50 5.09 -6.28 14.20
CA VAL A 50 3.74 -5.85 14.66
C VAL A 50 3.48 -6.21 16.13
N THR A 51 4.25 -7.11 16.72
CA THR A 51 4.17 -7.42 18.16
C THR A 51 5.00 -6.44 19.00
N GLN A 52 6.03 -5.83 18.41
CA GLN A 52 6.97 -4.95 19.07
C GLN A 52 6.53 -3.48 19.02
N TYR A 53 5.94 -3.06 17.89
CA TYR A 53 5.58 -1.66 17.64
C TYR A 53 4.05 -1.47 17.68
N PRO A 54 3.50 -0.86 18.77
CA PRO A 54 2.04 -0.75 18.96
C PRO A 54 1.28 -0.01 17.87
N MET A 55 1.95 0.89 17.13
CA MET A 55 1.34 1.65 16.01
C MET A 55 1.38 0.89 14.68
N MET A 56 2.19 -0.19 14.59
CA MET A 56 2.42 -0.93 13.36
C MET A 56 1.42 -2.07 13.22
N TYR A 57 0.87 -2.19 12.04
CA TYR A 57 0.14 -3.34 11.52
C TYR A 57 0.88 -3.87 10.31
N GLY A 58 0.48 -5.03 9.79
CA GLY A 58 1.17 -5.65 8.67
C GLY A 58 0.24 -6.06 7.54
N ALA A 59 0.82 -6.11 6.35
CA ALA A 59 0.32 -6.90 5.24
C ALA A 59 1.39 -7.92 4.84
N VAL A 60 0.99 -9.13 4.49
CA VAL A 60 1.91 -10.20 4.12
C VAL A 60 1.63 -10.69 2.71
N GLY A 61 2.67 -10.86 1.94
CA GLY A 61 2.57 -11.24 0.53
C GLY A 61 3.93 -11.29 -0.15
N VAL A 62 3.90 -11.52 -1.47
CA VAL A 62 5.10 -11.57 -2.30
C VAL A 62 4.90 -10.70 -3.53
N HIS A 63 5.73 -9.67 -3.62
CA HIS A 63 5.80 -8.73 -4.73
C HIS A 63 6.10 -9.46 -6.06
N PRO A 64 5.55 -9.03 -7.19
CA PRO A 64 5.76 -9.70 -8.47
C PRO A 64 7.23 -9.98 -8.82
N SER A 65 8.15 -9.09 -8.49
CA SER A 65 9.59 -9.28 -8.77
C SER A 65 10.25 -10.39 -7.92
N ASP A 66 9.64 -10.79 -6.81
CA ASP A 66 10.17 -11.80 -5.89
C ASP A 66 9.49 -13.18 -6.04
N THR A 67 8.61 -13.32 -7.04
CA THR A 67 7.80 -14.55 -7.21
C THR A 67 8.54 -15.72 -7.87
N ALA A 68 9.78 -15.54 -8.36
CA ALA A 68 10.53 -16.58 -9.08
C ALA A 68 10.73 -17.86 -8.25
N GLU A 69 11.02 -17.71 -6.97
CA GLU A 69 11.31 -18.81 -6.05
C GLU A 69 10.10 -19.20 -5.16
N LEU A 70 8.95 -18.53 -5.33
CA LEU A 70 7.76 -18.79 -4.53
C LEU A 70 7.19 -20.18 -4.76
N LYS A 71 6.74 -20.83 -3.70
CA LYS A 71 6.23 -22.21 -3.68
C LYS A 71 4.83 -22.25 -3.07
N GLU A 72 4.10 -23.31 -3.34
CA GLU A 72 2.77 -23.54 -2.73
C GLU A 72 2.85 -23.60 -1.18
N SER A 73 3.94 -24.15 -0.63
CA SER A 73 4.19 -24.15 0.83
C SER A 73 4.32 -22.75 1.44
N ASP A 74 4.73 -21.76 0.64
CA ASP A 74 4.87 -20.39 1.10
C ASP A 74 3.49 -19.72 1.19
N ILE A 75 2.57 -20.07 0.29
CA ILE A 75 1.16 -19.67 0.39
C ILE A 75 0.53 -20.20 1.69
N ASP A 76 0.82 -21.46 2.07
CA ASP A 76 0.39 -22.00 3.36
C ASP A 76 0.99 -21.26 4.57
N THR A 77 2.21 -20.75 4.41
CA THR A 77 2.88 -19.95 5.44
C THR A 77 2.27 -18.56 5.54
N LEU A 78 2.04 -17.89 4.40
CA LEU A 78 1.33 -16.60 4.35
C LEU A 78 -0.08 -16.72 4.96
N LYS A 79 -0.79 -17.82 4.71
CA LYS A 79 -2.09 -18.10 5.33
C LYS A 79 -2.01 -18.14 6.86
N LYS A 80 -0.95 -18.73 7.43
CA LYS A 80 -0.73 -18.73 8.89
C LYS A 80 -0.45 -17.34 9.42
N TYR A 81 0.36 -16.56 8.71
CA TYR A 81 0.65 -15.16 9.07
C TYR A 81 -0.62 -14.29 9.02
N ALA A 82 -1.44 -14.45 7.98
CA ALA A 82 -2.71 -13.75 7.81
C ALA A 82 -3.73 -14.01 8.93
N ALA A 83 -3.57 -15.08 9.70
CA ALA A 83 -4.43 -15.40 10.84
C ALA A 83 -4.06 -14.61 12.12
N MET A 84 -2.99 -13.82 12.12
CA MET A 84 -2.56 -13.01 13.26
C MET A 84 -3.35 -11.71 13.34
N ASP A 85 -3.77 -11.31 14.54
CA ASP A 85 -4.68 -10.18 14.76
C ASP A 85 -4.22 -8.82 14.16
N ARG A 86 -2.91 -8.63 13.98
CA ARG A 86 -2.34 -7.37 13.50
C ARG A 86 -1.94 -7.43 12.01
N ILE A 87 -2.21 -8.55 11.34
CA ILE A 87 -2.05 -8.66 9.89
C ILE A 87 -3.40 -8.34 9.26
N LEU A 88 -3.43 -7.27 8.46
CA LEU A 88 -4.66 -6.66 7.99
C LEU A 88 -4.95 -6.90 6.50
N ALA A 89 -3.96 -7.33 5.73
CA ALA A 89 -4.12 -7.51 4.29
C ALA A 89 -3.18 -8.60 3.74
N ILE A 90 -3.52 -9.09 2.55
CA ILE A 90 -2.58 -9.81 1.69
C ILE A 90 -1.97 -8.79 0.72
N GLY A 91 -0.67 -8.64 0.78
CA GLY A 91 0.08 -7.66 -0.02
C GLY A 91 1.55 -7.55 0.44
N GLU A 92 2.38 -7.05 -0.43
CA GLU A 92 2.11 -6.44 -1.72
C GLU A 92 2.06 -7.53 -2.81
N ILE A 93 1.01 -7.53 -3.64
CA ILE A 93 0.79 -8.53 -4.70
C ILE A 93 0.42 -7.83 -6.01
N GLY A 94 0.72 -8.44 -7.14
CA GLY A 94 0.36 -7.83 -8.42
C GLY A 94 1.30 -8.15 -9.57
N LEU A 95 1.52 -7.15 -10.45
CA LEU A 95 2.32 -7.29 -11.65
C LEU A 95 3.29 -6.09 -11.82
N ASP A 96 4.55 -6.38 -12.18
CA ASP A 96 5.55 -5.38 -12.53
C ASP A 96 6.19 -5.70 -13.88
N TYR A 97 5.83 -4.95 -14.91
CA TYR A 97 6.37 -5.10 -16.25
C TYR A 97 7.47 -4.08 -16.57
N TYR A 98 7.80 -3.22 -15.62
CA TYR A 98 8.94 -2.32 -15.75
C TYR A 98 10.26 -3.08 -15.58
N TRP A 99 10.36 -3.90 -14.54
CA TRP A 99 11.50 -4.80 -14.35
C TRP A 99 11.40 -6.04 -15.23
N ASP A 100 10.14 -6.50 -15.49
CA ASP A 100 9.77 -7.64 -16.35
C ASP A 100 10.48 -8.96 -15.95
N GLU A 101 10.76 -9.11 -14.67
CA GLU A 101 11.36 -10.27 -14.01
C GLU A 101 10.58 -10.61 -12.74
N PRO A 102 10.31 -11.89 -12.48
CA PRO A 102 10.40 -13.03 -13.39
C PRO A 102 9.43 -12.93 -14.58
N GLU A 103 9.43 -13.92 -15.46
CA GLU A 103 8.49 -13.97 -16.61
C GLU A 103 7.05 -13.66 -16.18
N ARG A 104 6.33 -12.90 -17.01
CA ARG A 104 4.95 -12.46 -16.75
C ARG A 104 3.99 -13.59 -16.41
N SER A 105 4.20 -14.77 -16.97
CA SER A 105 3.42 -15.98 -16.67
C SER A 105 3.56 -16.41 -15.21
N ILE A 106 4.77 -16.26 -14.62
CA ILE A 106 5.08 -16.57 -13.23
C ILE A 106 4.43 -15.50 -12.32
N GLN A 107 4.61 -14.21 -12.65
CA GLN A 107 3.98 -13.12 -11.93
C GLN A 107 2.45 -13.29 -11.88
N LYS A 108 1.81 -13.57 -13.02
CA LYS A 108 0.36 -13.78 -13.11
C LYS A 108 -0.10 -14.97 -12.26
N LYS A 109 0.59 -16.12 -12.38
CA LYS A 109 0.27 -17.31 -11.58
C LYS A 109 0.21 -16.97 -10.09
N TRP A 110 1.23 -16.30 -9.58
CA TRP A 110 1.34 -16.01 -8.15
C TRP A 110 0.47 -14.83 -7.72
N PHE A 111 0.16 -13.89 -8.61
CA PHE A 111 -0.84 -12.87 -8.36
C PHE A 111 -2.22 -13.50 -8.16
N GLU A 112 -2.64 -14.39 -9.06
CA GLU A 112 -3.90 -15.14 -8.95
C GLU A 112 -3.96 -15.96 -7.65
N ALA A 113 -2.88 -16.70 -7.34
CA ALA A 113 -2.82 -17.51 -6.12
C ALA A 113 -2.96 -16.68 -4.83
N GLN A 114 -2.36 -15.49 -4.80
CA GLN A 114 -2.44 -14.62 -3.64
C GLN A 114 -3.79 -13.88 -3.53
N ILE A 115 -4.47 -13.60 -4.65
CA ILE A 115 -5.87 -13.13 -4.63
C ILE A 115 -6.78 -14.21 -4.01
N GLU A 116 -6.62 -15.48 -4.41
CA GLU A 116 -7.40 -16.58 -3.83
C GLU A 116 -7.06 -16.81 -2.35
N LEU A 117 -5.79 -16.66 -1.95
CA LEU A 117 -5.42 -16.65 -0.54
C LEU A 117 -6.18 -15.56 0.23
N ALA A 118 -6.21 -14.34 -0.29
CA ALA A 118 -6.90 -13.22 0.36
C ALA A 118 -8.41 -13.50 0.53
N ARG A 119 -9.05 -14.10 -0.49
CA ARG A 119 -10.44 -14.57 -0.43
C ARG A 119 -10.65 -15.58 0.70
N ASP A 120 -9.76 -16.56 0.78
CA ASP A 120 -9.82 -17.66 1.77
C ASP A 120 -9.71 -17.14 3.21
N VAL A 121 -8.77 -16.20 3.44
CA VAL A 121 -8.53 -15.60 4.75
C VAL A 121 -9.43 -14.39 5.05
N LYS A 122 -10.21 -13.92 4.06
CA LYS A 122 -11.14 -12.78 4.13
C LYS A 122 -10.47 -11.45 4.48
N LEU A 123 -9.25 -11.25 4.02
CA LEU A 123 -8.53 -10.00 4.15
C LEU A 123 -8.54 -9.21 2.83
N PRO A 124 -8.48 -7.87 2.87
CA PRO A 124 -8.32 -7.04 1.68
C PRO A 124 -6.95 -7.27 1.03
N ILE A 125 -6.80 -6.80 -0.21
CA ILE A 125 -5.56 -6.91 -0.98
C ILE A 125 -4.91 -5.56 -1.23
N ILE A 126 -3.58 -5.52 -1.16
CA ILE A 126 -2.78 -4.35 -1.56
C ILE A 126 -2.10 -4.67 -2.88
N ILE A 127 -2.49 -3.91 -3.90
CA ILE A 127 -2.13 -4.18 -5.29
C ILE A 127 -0.95 -3.31 -5.72
N HIS A 128 0.13 -3.98 -6.12
CA HIS A 128 1.18 -3.41 -6.95
C HIS A 128 0.84 -3.53 -8.42
N SER A 129 1.01 -2.44 -9.16
CA SER A 129 0.86 -2.49 -10.62
C SER A 129 1.79 -1.46 -11.27
N ARG A 130 2.76 -1.92 -12.06
CA ARG A 130 3.70 -1.05 -12.75
C ARG A 130 3.85 -1.49 -14.20
N ASP A 131 3.50 -0.59 -15.13
CA ASP A 131 3.44 -0.84 -16.58
C ASP A 131 2.56 -2.07 -16.96
N ALA A 132 1.65 -2.48 -16.07
CA ALA A 132 0.84 -3.70 -16.17
C ALA A 132 -0.67 -3.46 -15.98
N ALA A 133 -1.15 -2.22 -16.07
CA ALA A 133 -2.50 -1.81 -15.68
C ALA A 133 -3.62 -2.71 -16.25
N LYS A 134 -3.52 -3.03 -17.55
CA LYS A 134 -4.57 -3.83 -18.22
C LYS A 134 -4.61 -5.25 -17.67
N ASP A 135 -3.48 -5.93 -17.60
CA ASP A 135 -3.42 -7.31 -17.13
C ASP A 135 -3.79 -7.40 -15.64
N THR A 136 -3.34 -6.43 -14.83
CA THR A 136 -3.74 -6.32 -13.43
C THR A 136 -5.26 -6.23 -13.29
N TYR A 137 -5.89 -5.29 -14.01
CA TYR A 137 -7.33 -5.10 -13.98
C TYR A 137 -8.08 -6.35 -14.49
N ASP A 138 -7.64 -6.94 -15.60
CA ASP A 138 -8.29 -8.11 -16.21
C ASP A 138 -8.26 -9.32 -15.26
N ILE A 139 -7.13 -9.58 -14.59
CA ILE A 139 -7.01 -10.66 -13.59
C ILE A 139 -7.91 -10.39 -12.39
N MET A 140 -7.84 -9.19 -11.83
CA MET A 140 -8.68 -8.80 -10.69
C MET A 140 -10.17 -8.97 -11.01
N LYS A 141 -10.58 -8.56 -12.21
CA LYS A 141 -11.97 -8.70 -12.66
C LYS A 141 -12.38 -10.15 -12.89
N ALA A 142 -11.49 -10.96 -13.50
CA ALA A 142 -11.75 -12.37 -13.73
C ALA A 142 -11.90 -13.17 -12.43
N LEU A 143 -11.19 -12.77 -11.39
CA LEU A 143 -11.24 -13.37 -10.06
C LEU A 143 -12.20 -12.67 -9.10
N HIS A 144 -13.07 -11.77 -9.59
CA HIS A 144 -14.03 -11.05 -8.74
C HIS A 144 -13.41 -10.39 -7.51
N ALA A 145 -12.27 -9.70 -7.71
CA ALA A 145 -11.55 -9.04 -6.61
C ALA A 145 -12.36 -7.94 -5.92
N GLU A 146 -13.41 -7.42 -6.55
CA GLU A 146 -14.38 -6.50 -5.96
C GLU A 146 -15.08 -7.08 -4.71
N GLU A 147 -15.21 -8.40 -4.61
CA GLU A 147 -15.77 -9.08 -3.43
C GLU A 147 -14.77 -9.12 -2.27
N ILE A 148 -13.47 -9.05 -2.59
CA ILE A 148 -12.40 -9.03 -1.60
C ILE A 148 -12.16 -7.59 -1.12
N GLY A 149 -12.09 -6.63 -2.04
CA GLY A 149 -11.75 -5.24 -1.78
C GLY A 149 -10.26 -5.01 -1.49
N GLY A 150 -9.88 -3.75 -1.37
CA GLY A 150 -8.49 -3.41 -1.13
C GLY A 150 -8.08 -2.04 -1.68
N GLY A 151 -6.79 -1.84 -1.88
CA GLY A 151 -6.22 -0.62 -2.44
C GLY A 151 -5.21 -0.89 -3.54
N VAL A 152 -5.15 0.00 -4.52
CA VAL A 152 -4.07 0.05 -5.50
C VAL A 152 -3.06 1.07 -5.00
N HIS A 153 -1.92 0.56 -4.53
CA HIS A 153 -0.87 1.41 -3.98
C HIS A 153 -0.07 2.11 -5.08
N CYS A 154 0.59 3.20 -4.72
CA CYS A 154 1.48 4.00 -5.58
C CYS A 154 0.90 4.28 -6.98
N PHE A 155 -0.40 4.66 -7.01
CA PHE A 155 -1.15 4.76 -8.26
C PHE A 155 -0.48 5.74 -9.24
N SER A 156 -0.15 5.26 -10.45
CA SER A 156 0.62 6.01 -11.44
C SER A 156 -0.01 6.09 -12.82
N TYR A 157 -1.22 5.53 -12.99
CA TYR A 157 -1.91 5.45 -14.29
C TYR A 157 -2.82 6.65 -14.55
N SER A 158 -3.53 6.60 -15.67
CA SER A 158 -4.47 7.65 -16.09
C SER A 158 -5.76 7.66 -15.24
N LYS A 159 -6.51 8.76 -15.38
CA LYS A 159 -7.83 8.91 -14.76
C LYS A 159 -8.83 7.82 -15.21
N GLU A 160 -8.75 7.40 -16.47
CA GLU A 160 -9.60 6.34 -17.02
C GLU A 160 -9.34 5.00 -16.33
N MET A 161 -8.06 4.70 -16.05
CA MET A 161 -7.69 3.50 -15.31
C MET A 161 -8.08 3.62 -13.83
N ALA A 162 -7.88 4.78 -13.22
CA ALA A 162 -8.36 5.03 -11.85
C ALA A 162 -9.87 4.76 -11.72
N ARG A 163 -10.67 5.22 -12.70
CA ARG A 163 -12.09 4.96 -12.73
C ARG A 163 -12.40 3.46 -12.69
N GLN A 164 -11.68 2.63 -13.45
CA GLN A 164 -11.94 1.18 -13.49
C GLN A 164 -11.73 0.53 -12.11
N PHE A 165 -10.66 0.89 -11.40
CA PHE A 165 -10.42 0.38 -10.04
C PHE A 165 -11.42 0.94 -9.02
N LEU A 166 -11.82 2.21 -9.16
CA LEU A 166 -12.86 2.83 -8.33
C LEU A 166 -14.23 2.15 -8.54
N ASP A 167 -14.58 1.82 -9.79
CA ASP A 167 -15.82 1.09 -10.14
C ASP A 167 -15.84 -0.34 -9.54
N MET A 168 -14.65 -0.92 -9.23
CA MET A 168 -14.50 -2.16 -8.46
C MET A 168 -14.52 -1.92 -6.93
N GLY A 169 -14.65 -0.68 -6.46
CA GLY A 169 -14.68 -0.34 -5.04
C GLY A 169 -13.31 -0.22 -4.38
N PHE A 170 -12.21 -0.25 -5.14
CA PHE A 170 -10.85 -0.13 -4.61
C PHE A 170 -10.50 1.30 -4.20
N TYR A 171 -9.64 1.41 -3.20
CA TYR A 171 -9.01 2.67 -2.80
C TYR A 171 -7.81 2.98 -3.68
N ILE A 172 -7.49 4.27 -3.81
CA ILE A 172 -6.34 4.77 -4.57
C ILE A 172 -5.31 5.30 -3.58
N GLY A 173 -4.14 4.66 -3.55
CA GLY A 173 -3.00 5.09 -2.75
C GLY A 173 -2.29 6.28 -3.38
N ILE A 174 -2.14 7.35 -2.61
CA ILE A 174 -1.47 8.59 -3.04
C ILE A 174 -0.30 8.88 -2.10
N GLY A 175 0.91 8.81 -2.66
CA GLY A 175 2.16 9.06 -1.95
C GLY A 175 2.90 10.32 -2.39
N GLY A 176 4.19 10.37 -2.05
CA GLY A 176 5.07 11.53 -2.22
C GLY A 176 5.14 12.12 -3.62
N VAL A 177 4.95 11.29 -4.64
CA VAL A 177 4.99 11.71 -6.07
C VAL A 177 3.97 12.81 -6.38
N VAL A 178 2.83 12.90 -5.69
CA VAL A 178 1.83 13.95 -5.92
C VAL A 178 2.38 15.37 -5.71
N THR A 179 3.43 15.50 -4.89
CA THR A 179 4.09 16.80 -4.64
C THR A 179 4.99 17.26 -5.78
N PHE A 180 5.39 16.36 -6.71
CA PHE A 180 6.33 16.69 -7.76
C PHE A 180 5.73 17.64 -8.80
N LYS A 181 6.54 18.59 -9.30
CA LYS A 181 6.09 19.58 -10.29
C LYS A 181 5.60 18.93 -11.58
N ASN A 182 6.23 17.84 -11.99
CA ASN A 182 5.93 17.13 -13.25
C ASN A 182 4.89 16.01 -13.12
N ALA A 183 4.34 15.75 -11.93
CA ALA A 183 3.33 14.70 -11.68
C ALA A 183 1.92 15.14 -12.13
N LYS A 184 1.77 15.61 -13.38
CA LYS A 184 0.49 16.13 -13.89
C LYS A 184 -0.62 15.08 -13.86
N THR A 185 -0.35 13.90 -14.40
CA THR A 185 -1.32 12.80 -14.47
C THR A 185 -1.80 12.40 -13.07
N LEU A 186 -0.88 12.22 -12.10
CA LEU A 186 -1.27 11.87 -10.73
C LEU A 186 -2.09 12.96 -10.05
N LYS A 187 -1.79 14.25 -10.31
CA LYS A 187 -2.60 15.35 -9.80
C LYS A 187 -4.02 15.38 -10.40
N GLU A 188 -4.15 15.04 -11.69
CA GLU A 188 -5.46 14.88 -12.33
C GLU A 188 -6.24 13.71 -11.72
N VAL A 189 -5.58 12.59 -11.47
CA VAL A 189 -6.17 11.44 -10.76
C VAL A 189 -6.58 11.82 -9.36
N ALA A 190 -5.71 12.48 -8.59
CA ALA A 190 -6.01 12.92 -7.24
C ALA A 190 -7.22 13.89 -7.19
N ALA A 191 -7.30 14.81 -8.15
CA ALA A 191 -8.46 15.71 -8.27
C ALA A 191 -9.76 14.96 -8.61
N TYR A 192 -9.69 13.96 -9.48
CA TYR A 192 -10.83 13.17 -9.95
C TYR A 192 -11.35 12.17 -8.90
N THR A 193 -10.45 11.46 -8.21
CA THR A 193 -10.80 10.40 -7.25
C THR A 193 -11.68 10.97 -6.14
N PRO A 194 -12.84 10.37 -5.83
CA PRO A 194 -13.65 10.77 -4.67
C PRO A 194 -12.83 10.79 -3.39
N LEU A 195 -13.07 11.76 -2.51
CA LEU A 195 -12.27 11.93 -1.30
C LEU A 195 -12.36 10.69 -0.38
N ASP A 196 -13.50 10.03 -0.35
CA ASP A 196 -13.75 8.80 0.39
C ASP A 196 -13.13 7.53 -0.23
N ARG A 197 -12.31 7.70 -1.27
CA ARG A 197 -11.57 6.62 -1.95
C ARG A 197 -10.07 6.88 -2.05
N ILE A 198 -9.57 7.92 -1.37
CA ILE A 198 -8.13 8.21 -1.29
C ILE A 198 -7.59 7.71 0.03
N VAL A 199 -6.44 7.06 0.00
CA VAL A 199 -5.62 6.76 1.17
C VAL A 199 -4.22 7.37 1.02
N LEU A 200 -3.61 7.72 2.15
CA LEU A 200 -2.25 8.27 2.20
C LEU A 200 -1.25 7.15 2.43
N GLU A 201 -0.15 7.21 1.70
CA GLU A 201 0.94 6.25 1.84
C GLU A 201 2.31 6.90 1.62
N THR A 202 3.37 6.26 2.08
CA THR A 202 4.73 6.72 1.82
C THR A 202 5.46 5.91 0.77
N ASP A 203 5.31 4.62 0.77
CA ASP A 203 6.20 3.67 0.09
C ASP A 203 7.67 3.85 0.59
N CYS A 204 7.82 4.23 1.86
CA CYS A 204 9.15 4.48 2.44
C CYS A 204 9.95 3.19 2.57
N PRO A 205 11.27 3.26 2.33
CA PRO A 205 12.16 4.42 2.27
C PRO A 205 12.20 5.17 0.94
N TYR A 206 11.35 4.81 -0.02
CA TYR A 206 11.35 5.33 -1.40
C TYR A 206 10.44 6.56 -1.54
N LEU A 207 10.47 7.20 -2.72
CA LEU A 207 9.51 8.17 -3.21
C LEU A 207 9.25 9.39 -2.29
N SER A 208 10.29 9.88 -1.60
CA SER A 208 10.20 11.07 -0.76
C SER A 208 9.54 12.24 -1.48
N PRO A 209 8.56 12.93 -0.83
CA PRO A 209 7.93 14.12 -1.38
C PRO A 209 8.88 15.32 -1.43
N GLU A 210 8.51 16.36 -2.20
CA GLU A 210 9.12 17.68 -2.03
C GLU A 210 8.76 18.24 -0.63
N PRO A 211 9.70 18.89 0.08
CA PRO A 211 11.04 19.31 -0.36
C PRO A 211 12.14 18.23 -0.10
N ASN A 212 11.77 17.04 0.34
CA ASN A 212 12.72 15.99 0.75
C ASN A 212 13.10 15.02 -0.38
N ARG A 213 12.72 15.31 -1.61
CA ARG A 213 13.00 14.46 -2.77
C ARG A 213 14.48 14.09 -2.86
N GLY A 214 14.75 12.79 -3.11
CA GLY A 214 16.10 12.25 -3.18
C GLY A 214 16.74 11.90 -1.84
N LYS A 215 16.05 12.13 -0.72
CA LYS A 215 16.45 11.62 0.61
C LYS A 215 15.63 10.38 0.96
N ARG A 216 16.05 9.64 1.99
CA ARG A 216 15.27 8.54 2.56
C ARG A 216 13.90 9.06 3.03
N ASN A 217 12.84 8.39 2.60
CA ASN A 217 11.48 8.69 3.00
C ASN A 217 11.15 8.07 4.38
N SER A 218 10.09 8.58 5.02
CA SER A 218 9.46 8.00 6.21
C SER A 218 8.03 8.53 6.34
N SER A 219 7.21 7.92 7.18
CA SER A 219 5.83 8.35 7.43
C SER A 219 5.71 9.83 7.89
N LEU A 220 6.75 10.41 8.48
CA LEU A 220 6.80 11.83 8.84
C LEU A 220 6.58 12.76 7.63
N ASN A 221 6.95 12.31 6.45
CA ASN A 221 6.80 13.05 5.20
C ASN A 221 5.36 13.09 4.67
N LEU A 222 4.43 12.30 5.22
CA LEU A 222 3.00 12.36 4.86
C LEU A 222 2.37 13.71 5.14
N ASN A 223 2.94 14.49 6.03
CA ASN A 223 2.53 15.88 6.23
C ASN A 223 2.60 16.74 4.95
N TYR A 224 3.60 16.50 4.10
CA TYR A 224 3.74 17.20 2.82
C TYR A 224 2.77 16.64 1.75
N VAL A 225 2.51 15.35 1.78
CA VAL A 225 1.51 14.70 0.91
C VAL A 225 0.12 15.21 1.24
N ALA A 226 -0.25 15.24 2.52
CA ALA A 226 -1.54 15.74 2.99
C ALA A 226 -1.75 17.22 2.62
N GLU A 227 -0.72 18.05 2.76
CA GLU A 227 -0.76 19.45 2.34
C GLU A 227 -1.01 19.59 0.83
N ALA A 228 -0.28 18.85 0.01
CA ALA A 228 -0.45 18.90 -1.45
C ALA A 228 -1.85 18.42 -1.88
N LEU A 229 -2.35 17.35 -1.28
CA LEU A 229 -3.68 16.82 -1.57
C LEU A 229 -4.80 17.73 -1.11
N SER A 230 -4.68 18.35 0.07
CA SER A 230 -5.69 19.32 0.56
C SER A 230 -5.86 20.51 -0.40
N GLN A 231 -4.75 21.00 -0.97
CA GLN A 231 -4.78 22.03 -2.00
C GLN A 231 -5.45 21.56 -3.29
N ILE A 232 -5.16 20.32 -3.75
CA ILE A 232 -5.78 19.74 -4.95
C ILE A 232 -7.28 19.55 -4.74
N LYS A 233 -7.70 19.15 -3.54
CA LYS A 233 -9.11 18.90 -3.17
C LYS A 233 -9.87 20.17 -2.78
N GLY A 234 -9.19 21.27 -2.50
CA GLY A 234 -9.81 22.52 -2.06
C GLY A 234 -10.43 22.45 -0.67
N ILE A 235 -9.87 21.64 0.22
CA ILE A 235 -10.30 21.47 1.62
C ILE A 235 -9.13 21.76 2.56
N ASN A 236 -9.40 21.89 3.87
CA ASN A 236 -8.30 22.04 4.81
C ASN A 236 -7.57 20.71 5.06
N LYS A 237 -6.34 20.79 5.54
CA LYS A 237 -5.46 19.64 5.73
C LYS A 237 -5.97 18.70 6.82
N GLU A 238 -6.53 19.26 7.89
CA GLU A 238 -7.06 18.49 9.01
C GLU A 238 -8.27 17.65 8.58
N GLU A 239 -9.14 18.20 7.74
CA GLU A 239 -10.27 17.49 7.15
C GLU A 239 -9.79 16.37 6.22
N LEU A 240 -8.78 16.64 5.36
CA LEU A 240 -8.18 15.62 4.51
C LEU A 240 -7.64 14.46 5.34
N ILE A 241 -6.85 14.77 6.39
CA ILE A 241 -6.26 13.75 7.27
C ILE A 241 -7.37 12.91 7.93
N ALA A 242 -8.42 13.54 8.43
CA ALA A 242 -9.51 12.83 9.09
C ALA A 242 -10.23 11.87 8.14
N VAL A 243 -10.54 12.32 6.91
CA VAL A 243 -11.22 11.47 5.93
C VAL A 243 -10.30 10.35 5.43
N THR A 244 -9.04 10.62 5.16
CA THR A 244 -8.11 9.58 4.68
C THR A 244 -7.74 8.58 5.77
N GLU A 245 -7.73 8.97 7.05
CA GLU A 245 -7.60 8.05 8.18
C GLU A 245 -8.81 7.10 8.23
N GLU A 246 -10.03 7.63 8.12
CA GLU A 246 -11.25 6.82 8.10
C GLU A 246 -11.27 5.85 6.90
N ASN A 247 -10.88 6.34 5.71
CA ASN A 247 -10.75 5.50 4.52
C ASN A 247 -9.76 4.34 4.74
N ALA A 248 -8.62 4.61 5.36
CA ALA A 248 -7.63 3.59 5.67
C ALA A 248 -8.17 2.54 6.65
N ARG A 249 -8.92 2.97 7.68
CA ARG A 249 -9.59 2.05 8.61
C ARG A 249 -10.63 1.18 7.91
N GLN A 250 -11.39 1.75 6.99
CA GLN A 250 -12.37 1.01 6.18
C GLN A 250 -11.69 0.03 5.21
N LEU A 251 -10.63 0.47 4.51
CA LEU A 251 -9.82 -0.38 3.62
C LEU A 251 -9.34 -1.62 4.38
N TYR A 252 -8.79 -1.44 5.57
CA TYR A 252 -8.25 -2.51 6.39
C TYR A 252 -9.27 -3.16 7.33
N ARG A 253 -10.55 -2.80 7.24
CA ARG A 253 -11.65 -3.33 8.06
C ARG A 253 -11.35 -3.30 9.57
N MET A 254 -10.64 -2.26 10.00
CA MET A 254 -10.33 -2.07 11.42
C MET A 254 -11.60 -1.73 12.19
N LYS A 255 -11.82 -2.42 13.30
CA LYS A 255 -12.94 -2.10 14.19
C LYS A 255 -12.76 -0.70 14.76
N GLU A 256 -13.86 0.03 14.92
CA GLU A 256 -13.88 1.26 15.71
C GLU A 256 -13.36 0.96 17.13
N VAL A 257 -12.44 1.81 17.59
CA VAL A 257 -11.88 1.72 18.94
C VAL A 257 -12.69 2.58 19.89
#